data_491663949b12618e188963756a2bcb34
#
_entry.id   491663949b12618e188963756a2bcb34
#
_cell.length_a   1.000
_cell.length_b   1.000
_cell.length_c   1.000
_cell.angle_alpha   90.00
_cell.angle_beta   90.00
_cell.angle_gamma   90.00
#
_symmetry.space_group_name_H-M   'P 1'
#
loop_
_entity.id
_entity.type
_entity.pdbx_description
1 polymer ?
#
loop_
_entity_poly.entity_id
_entity_poly.type
_entity_poly.pdbx_seq_one_letter_code
_entity_poly.pdbx_strand_id
1 'polypeptide(L)'
;MAKKEETISMIDTLAEFKELKNIDKDTMISVLEDSFRNVIAKMFGTDENYDVIINPEKGDFEIWRNRTVVADDELEDENLQLTLTEARKIDADCEVGEEVTDEVHFADFGRRAILNLRQTLASKILELQKDSLYAKYKDKIGHIIAAEVYQVWKKEILLLDDDGNELLLPKSEQIPTDFYRKGETVRAIVQRVDNYNNNPKILLSRTDKVLLQRLFELEVPEINDGLITIKAIARIPGERAKVAVESYDDRIDPVGACVGMKGSRIHGIVRELRNCLLYTSPSPRD
;
A
#
# COMPACT_ATOMS: atom_id res chain seq x y z
N MET A 1 18.04 -6.15 -35.59
CA MET A 1 17.31 -4.99 -35.01
C MET A 1 16.29 -5.41 -33.98
N ALA A 2 15.54 -6.49 -34.15
CA ALA A 2 14.53 -6.97 -33.16
C ALA A 2 15.09 -7.32 -31.76
N LYS A 3 16.29 -7.93 -31.67
CA LYS A 3 16.92 -8.27 -30.37
C LYS A 3 17.22 -7.07 -29.48
N LYS A 4 17.46 -5.90 -30.06
CA LYS A 4 17.78 -4.68 -29.32
C LYS A 4 16.54 -3.95 -28.77
N GLU A 5 15.39 -4.09 -29.42
CA GLU A 5 14.12 -3.50 -28.99
C GLU A 5 13.49 -4.29 -27.82
N GLU A 6 13.66 -5.61 -27.79
CA GLU A 6 13.12 -6.47 -26.71
C GLU A 6 13.89 -6.29 -25.39
N THR A 7 15.21 -6.10 -25.46
CA THR A 7 16.05 -5.83 -24.28
C THR A 7 15.76 -4.43 -23.69
N ILE A 8 15.53 -3.43 -24.55
CA ILE A 8 15.19 -2.06 -24.15
C ILE A 8 13.83 -2.04 -23.44
N SER A 9 12.83 -2.80 -23.93
CA SER A 9 11.50 -2.88 -23.31
C SER A 9 11.51 -3.50 -21.89
N MET A 10 12.46 -4.38 -21.57
CA MET A 10 12.59 -4.95 -20.23
C MET A 10 13.33 -4.01 -19.28
N ILE A 11 14.36 -3.32 -19.77
CA ILE A 11 15.08 -2.29 -19.00
C ILE A 11 14.13 -1.16 -18.62
N ASP A 12 13.22 -0.76 -19.54
CA ASP A 12 12.19 0.24 -19.27
C ASP A 12 11.21 -0.23 -18.18
N THR A 13 10.81 -1.50 -18.21
CA THR A 13 9.94 -2.10 -17.18
C THR A 13 10.65 -2.14 -15.82
N LEU A 14 11.93 -2.50 -15.77
CA LEU A 14 12.74 -2.48 -14.57
C LEU A 14 13.02 -1.04 -14.07
N ALA A 15 13.11 -0.06 -14.97
CA ALA A 15 13.24 1.34 -14.61
C ALA A 15 11.95 1.91 -14.00
N GLU A 16 10.78 1.52 -14.50
CA GLU A 16 9.48 1.83 -13.88
C GLU A 16 9.39 1.28 -12.46
N PHE A 17 10.01 0.12 -12.18
CA PHE A 17 10.13 -0.44 -10.83
C PHE A 17 10.96 0.43 -9.88
N LYS A 18 12.04 1.07 -10.36
CA LYS A 18 12.87 1.97 -9.54
C LYS A 18 12.12 3.23 -9.10
N GLU A 19 11.11 3.66 -9.85
CA GLU A 19 10.30 4.84 -9.53
C GLU A 19 9.20 4.56 -8.49
N LEU A 20 8.93 3.30 -8.16
CA LEU A 20 7.97 2.94 -7.12
C LEU A 20 8.52 3.26 -5.73
N LYS A 21 8.28 4.49 -5.29
CA LYS A 21 8.84 5.14 -4.09
C LYS A 21 8.59 4.44 -2.76
N ASN A 22 7.79 3.36 -2.69
CA ASN A 22 7.33 2.76 -1.43
C ASN A 22 7.58 1.25 -1.31
N ILE A 23 8.35 0.64 -2.20
CA ILE A 23 8.67 -0.79 -2.13
C ILE A 23 10.14 -0.94 -1.78
N ASP A 24 10.42 -1.75 -0.75
CA ASP A 24 11.77 -2.10 -0.33
C ASP A 24 12.51 -2.86 -1.44
N LYS A 25 13.82 -2.59 -1.58
CA LYS A 25 14.67 -3.20 -2.61
C LYS A 25 14.65 -4.73 -2.54
N ASP A 26 14.73 -5.27 -1.34
CA ASP A 26 14.80 -6.72 -1.13
C ASP A 26 13.49 -7.40 -1.52
N THR A 27 12.36 -6.77 -1.18
CA THR A 27 11.04 -7.23 -1.61
C THR A 27 10.89 -7.19 -3.13
N MET A 28 11.43 -6.16 -3.78
CA MET A 28 11.40 -6.04 -5.24
C MET A 28 12.22 -7.13 -5.91
N ILE A 29 13.41 -7.44 -5.41
CA ILE A 29 14.27 -8.53 -5.92
C ILE A 29 13.54 -9.87 -5.80
N SER A 30 13.01 -10.16 -4.61
CA SER A 30 12.26 -11.41 -4.37
C SER A 30 11.08 -11.58 -5.34
N VAL A 31 10.31 -10.52 -5.59
CA VAL A 31 9.18 -10.56 -6.53
C VAL A 31 9.64 -10.76 -7.98
N LEU A 32 10.77 -10.17 -8.36
CA LEU A 32 11.36 -10.40 -9.67
C LEU A 32 11.82 -11.85 -9.83
N GLU A 33 12.55 -12.39 -8.85
CA GLU A 33 12.99 -13.79 -8.83
C GLU A 33 11.82 -14.76 -8.92
N ASP A 34 10.78 -14.58 -8.08
CA ASP A 34 9.57 -15.38 -8.09
C ASP A 34 8.84 -15.31 -9.45
N SER A 35 8.84 -14.14 -10.07
CA SER A 35 8.19 -13.96 -11.38
C SER A 35 8.93 -14.68 -12.50
N PHE A 36 10.27 -14.65 -12.48
CA PHE A 36 11.09 -15.42 -13.41
C PHE A 36 10.92 -16.92 -13.19
N ARG A 37 11.00 -17.39 -11.94
CA ARG A 37 10.79 -18.81 -11.59
C ARG A 37 9.44 -19.31 -12.05
N ASN A 38 8.36 -18.54 -11.82
CA ASN A 38 7.02 -18.87 -12.29
C ASN A 38 6.92 -19.00 -13.81
N VAL A 39 7.62 -18.17 -14.58
CA VAL A 39 7.64 -18.28 -16.04
C VAL A 39 8.44 -19.49 -16.50
N ILE A 40 9.59 -19.75 -15.87
CA ILE A 40 10.43 -20.92 -16.12
C ILE A 40 9.64 -22.22 -15.85
N ALA A 41 9.02 -22.31 -14.67
CA ALA A 41 8.19 -23.47 -14.29
C ALA A 41 7.04 -23.72 -15.26
N LYS A 42 6.40 -22.67 -15.78
CA LYS A 42 5.34 -22.80 -16.79
C LYS A 42 5.85 -23.27 -18.15
N MET A 43 7.08 -22.96 -18.49
CA MET A 43 7.65 -23.32 -19.79
C MET A 43 8.29 -24.70 -19.80
N PHE A 44 9.03 -25.02 -18.74
CA PHE A 44 9.85 -26.23 -18.65
C PHE A 44 9.30 -27.28 -17.67
N GLY A 45 8.22 -26.95 -16.95
CA GLY A 45 7.58 -27.86 -15.99
C GLY A 45 8.21 -27.84 -14.60
N THR A 46 9.43 -27.32 -14.45
CA THR A 46 10.14 -27.16 -13.18
C THR A 46 11.00 -25.90 -13.22
N ASP A 47 11.31 -25.35 -12.06
CA ASP A 47 12.26 -24.25 -11.85
C ASP A 47 13.39 -24.62 -10.88
N GLU A 48 13.40 -25.87 -10.37
CA GLU A 48 14.34 -26.32 -9.35
C GLU A 48 15.80 -26.31 -9.83
N ASN A 49 16.01 -26.51 -11.12
CA ASN A 49 17.33 -26.54 -11.76
C ASN A 49 17.74 -25.18 -12.36
N TYR A 50 17.04 -24.09 -12.01
CA TYR A 50 17.35 -22.76 -12.48
C TYR A 50 17.70 -21.82 -11.34
N ASP A 51 18.79 -21.08 -11.51
CA ASP A 51 19.19 -19.98 -10.64
C ASP A 51 18.99 -18.65 -11.37
N VAL A 52 18.21 -17.76 -10.74
CA VAL A 52 17.92 -16.44 -11.26
C VAL A 52 18.67 -15.44 -10.40
N ILE A 53 19.63 -14.71 -10.99
CA ILE A 53 20.44 -13.71 -10.30
C ILE A 53 20.03 -12.32 -10.83
N ILE A 54 19.58 -11.46 -9.94
CA ILE A 54 19.15 -10.10 -10.29
C ILE A 54 20.10 -9.10 -9.68
N ASN A 55 20.63 -8.20 -10.51
CA ASN A 55 21.45 -7.09 -10.08
C ASN A 55 20.62 -5.79 -10.10
N PRO A 56 20.12 -5.31 -8.95
CA PRO A 56 19.23 -4.15 -8.89
C PRO A 56 19.95 -2.84 -9.21
N GLU A 57 21.28 -2.78 -9.12
CA GLU A 57 22.04 -1.55 -9.38
C GLU A 57 22.20 -1.31 -10.87
N LYS A 58 22.48 -2.36 -11.62
CA LYS A 58 22.65 -2.32 -13.08
C LYS A 58 21.34 -2.48 -13.83
N GLY A 59 20.32 -3.11 -13.21
CA GLY A 59 19.09 -3.48 -13.84
C GLY A 59 19.23 -4.70 -14.76
N ASP A 60 20.29 -5.49 -14.55
CA ASP A 60 20.57 -6.71 -15.31
C ASP A 60 20.12 -7.93 -14.51
N PHE A 61 19.83 -9.00 -15.22
CA PHE A 61 19.54 -10.30 -14.64
C PHE A 61 20.21 -11.38 -15.46
N GLU A 62 20.59 -12.45 -14.78
CA GLU A 62 21.20 -13.64 -15.35
C GLU A 62 20.37 -14.86 -14.95
N ILE A 63 20.17 -15.79 -15.87
CA ILE A 63 19.50 -17.05 -15.63
C ILE A 63 20.50 -18.16 -15.90
N TRP A 64 20.77 -18.93 -14.88
CA TRP A 64 21.65 -20.08 -14.95
C TRP A 64 20.85 -21.36 -14.83
N ARG A 65 21.16 -22.35 -15.67
CA ARG A 65 20.51 -23.65 -15.64
C ARG A 65 21.53 -24.71 -15.27
N ASN A 66 21.21 -25.49 -14.24
CA ASN A 66 22.01 -26.60 -13.76
C ASN A 66 21.49 -27.90 -14.40
N ARG A 67 22.37 -28.62 -15.09
CA ARG A 67 22.04 -29.87 -15.76
C ARG A 67 23.05 -30.95 -15.42
N THR A 68 22.55 -32.19 -15.24
CA THR A 68 23.39 -33.35 -14.99
C THR A 68 23.91 -33.92 -16.30
N VAL A 69 25.19 -34.19 -16.36
CA VAL A 69 25.82 -34.84 -17.56
C VAL A 69 25.47 -36.31 -17.61
N VAL A 70 24.90 -36.74 -18.72
CA VAL A 70 24.56 -38.17 -18.99
C VAL A 70 25.27 -38.67 -20.24
N ALA A 71 25.31 -40.00 -20.42
CA ALA A 71 25.83 -40.55 -21.65
C ALA A 71 24.96 -40.17 -22.86
N ASP A 72 25.54 -40.06 -24.07
CA ASP A 72 24.84 -39.52 -25.24
C ASP A 72 23.60 -40.36 -25.65
N ASP A 73 23.49 -41.60 -25.20
CA ASP A 73 22.38 -42.51 -25.44
C ASP A 73 21.38 -42.63 -24.28
N GLU A 74 21.63 -41.96 -23.17
CA GLU A 74 20.79 -41.96 -21.95
C GLU A 74 20.05 -40.66 -21.70
N LEU A 75 19.97 -39.75 -22.67
CA LEU A 75 19.27 -38.46 -22.55
C LEU A 75 17.76 -38.69 -22.51
N GLU A 76 17.10 -38.40 -21.37
CA GLU A 76 15.67 -38.50 -21.22
C GLU A 76 14.99 -37.09 -21.25
N ASP A 77 15.60 -36.09 -20.64
CA ASP A 77 15.06 -34.73 -20.55
C ASP A 77 16.16 -33.67 -20.79
N GLU A 78 16.10 -32.99 -21.94
CA GLU A 78 17.06 -31.94 -22.32
C GLU A 78 17.09 -30.76 -21.35
N ASN A 79 16.05 -30.59 -20.52
CA ASN A 79 15.99 -29.51 -19.55
C ASN A 79 16.79 -29.82 -18.27
N LEU A 80 16.82 -31.09 -17.86
CA LEU A 80 17.49 -31.53 -16.64
C LEU A 80 18.85 -32.18 -16.92
N GLN A 81 19.05 -32.67 -18.14
CA GLN A 81 20.23 -33.46 -18.53
C GLN A 81 20.94 -32.82 -19.72
N LEU A 82 22.24 -33.08 -19.80
CA LEU A 82 23.10 -32.65 -20.90
C LEU A 82 23.94 -33.83 -21.37
N THR A 83 24.06 -34.01 -22.68
CA THR A 83 24.91 -35.06 -23.22
C THR A 83 26.38 -34.78 -22.95
N LEU A 84 27.19 -35.83 -22.78
CA LEU A 84 28.63 -35.70 -22.55
C LEU A 84 29.31 -34.94 -23.69
N THR A 85 28.86 -35.13 -24.93
CA THR A 85 29.37 -34.42 -26.11
C THR A 85 29.10 -32.91 -26.06
N GLU A 86 27.96 -32.50 -25.50
CA GLU A 86 27.60 -31.10 -25.34
C GLU A 86 28.27 -30.49 -24.08
N ALA A 87 28.35 -31.24 -23.00
CA ALA A 87 29.02 -30.81 -21.78
C ALA A 87 30.49 -30.46 -22.03
N ARG A 88 31.20 -31.26 -22.83
CA ARG A 88 32.58 -31.00 -23.19
C ARG A 88 32.83 -29.79 -24.08
N LYS A 89 31.79 -29.20 -24.66
CA LYS A 89 31.91 -27.90 -25.36
C LYS A 89 31.90 -26.74 -24.38
N ILE A 90 31.32 -26.93 -23.20
CA ILE A 90 31.26 -25.92 -22.13
C ILE A 90 32.51 -26.04 -21.26
N ASP A 91 32.79 -27.27 -20.80
CA ASP A 91 33.99 -27.60 -20.03
C ASP A 91 34.56 -28.94 -20.54
N ALA A 92 35.85 -28.92 -20.99
CA ALA A 92 36.52 -30.05 -21.63
C ALA A 92 36.77 -31.24 -20.68
N ASP A 93 36.79 -30.99 -19.37
CA ASP A 93 37.10 -32.00 -18.35
C ASP A 93 35.87 -32.64 -17.72
N CYS A 94 34.66 -32.38 -18.24
CA CYS A 94 33.39 -32.91 -17.71
C CYS A 94 33.30 -34.44 -17.82
N GLU A 95 32.84 -35.07 -16.74
CA GLU A 95 32.53 -36.50 -16.65
C GLU A 95 31.02 -36.75 -16.50
N VAL A 96 30.59 -37.98 -16.82
CA VAL A 96 29.19 -38.43 -16.65
C VAL A 96 28.83 -38.42 -15.16
N GLY A 97 27.71 -37.78 -14.80
CA GLY A 97 27.22 -37.63 -13.43
C GLY A 97 27.60 -36.28 -12.77
N GLU A 98 28.39 -35.44 -13.42
CA GLU A 98 28.68 -34.09 -12.95
C GLU A 98 27.54 -33.11 -13.29
N GLU A 99 27.43 -32.05 -12.50
CA GLU A 99 26.52 -30.95 -12.78
C GLU A 99 27.25 -29.86 -13.56
N VAL A 100 26.68 -29.44 -14.68
CA VAL A 100 27.16 -28.35 -15.51
C VAL A 100 26.15 -27.23 -15.52
N THR A 101 26.63 -26.01 -15.27
CA THR A 101 25.82 -24.80 -15.29
C THR A 101 26.01 -24.07 -16.61
N ASP A 102 24.93 -23.81 -17.30
CA ASP A 102 24.91 -23.02 -18.54
C ASP A 102 24.04 -21.76 -18.40
N GLU A 103 24.49 -20.66 -18.99
CA GLU A 103 23.74 -19.41 -19.04
C GLU A 103 22.63 -19.54 -20.08
N VAL A 104 21.41 -19.24 -19.66
CA VAL A 104 20.23 -19.22 -20.54
C VAL A 104 19.81 -17.80 -20.81
N HIS A 105 19.84 -17.40 -22.07
CA HIS A 105 19.39 -16.07 -22.44
C HIS A 105 17.87 -16.01 -22.49
N PHE A 106 17.27 -15.05 -21.75
CA PHE A 106 15.83 -14.89 -21.70
C PHE A 106 15.19 -14.64 -23.08
N ALA A 107 15.93 -14.09 -24.03
CA ALA A 107 15.47 -13.93 -25.40
C ALA A 107 15.12 -15.27 -26.09
N ASP A 108 15.73 -16.37 -25.65
CA ASP A 108 15.52 -17.70 -26.22
C ASP A 108 14.20 -18.35 -25.74
N PHE A 109 13.58 -17.80 -24.67
CA PHE A 109 12.26 -18.24 -24.17
C PHE A 109 11.09 -17.87 -25.10
N GLY A 110 11.33 -16.98 -26.05
CA GLY A 110 10.35 -16.55 -27.04
C GLY A 110 9.34 -15.50 -26.52
N ARG A 111 8.59 -14.91 -27.45
CA ARG A 111 7.70 -13.76 -27.18
C ARG A 111 6.61 -14.04 -26.15
N ARG A 112 6.10 -15.28 -26.07
CA ARG A 112 5.04 -15.65 -25.11
C ARG A 112 5.55 -15.59 -23.66
N ALA A 113 6.78 -16.02 -23.41
CA ALA A 113 7.39 -15.97 -22.08
C ALA A 113 7.61 -14.53 -21.64
N ILE A 114 8.12 -13.69 -22.54
CA ILE A 114 8.33 -12.27 -22.28
C ILE A 114 7.01 -11.57 -21.92
N LEU A 115 5.95 -11.84 -22.67
CA LEU A 115 4.61 -11.28 -22.37
C LEU A 115 4.05 -11.81 -21.03
N ASN A 116 4.22 -13.09 -20.75
CA ASN A 116 3.80 -13.68 -19.46
C ASN A 116 4.56 -13.08 -18.29
N LEU A 117 5.87 -12.92 -18.41
CA LEU A 117 6.68 -12.29 -17.38
C LEU A 117 6.20 -10.86 -17.11
N ARG A 118 6.03 -10.07 -18.17
CA ARG A 118 5.53 -8.70 -18.05
C ARG A 118 4.18 -8.62 -17.35
N GLN A 119 3.23 -9.49 -17.72
CA GLN A 119 1.92 -9.56 -17.06
C GLN A 119 2.03 -9.97 -15.58
N THR A 120 2.86 -10.98 -15.27
CA THR A 120 3.05 -11.47 -13.90
C THR A 120 3.68 -10.39 -13.04
N LEU A 121 4.70 -9.72 -13.55
CA LEU A 121 5.34 -8.60 -12.87
C LEU A 121 4.35 -7.45 -12.61
N ALA A 122 3.62 -7.00 -13.62
CA ALA A 122 2.63 -5.93 -13.45
C ALA A 122 1.56 -6.29 -12.41
N SER A 123 1.11 -7.55 -12.38
CA SER A 123 0.14 -8.03 -11.38
C SER A 123 0.72 -8.05 -9.98
N LYS A 124 1.96 -8.48 -9.82
CA LYS A 124 2.66 -8.54 -8.52
C LYS A 124 2.95 -7.15 -7.96
N ILE A 125 3.36 -6.21 -8.82
CA ILE A 125 3.54 -4.82 -8.41
C ILE A 125 2.24 -4.23 -7.88
N LEU A 126 1.15 -4.43 -8.64
CA LEU A 126 -0.16 -3.93 -8.24
C LEU A 126 -0.61 -4.53 -6.89
N GLU A 127 -0.30 -5.81 -6.65
CA GLU A 127 -0.55 -6.49 -5.39
C GLU A 127 0.23 -5.85 -4.24
N LEU A 128 1.55 -5.65 -4.40
CA LEU A 128 2.39 -5.01 -3.40
C LEU A 128 1.97 -3.57 -3.10
N GLN A 129 1.59 -2.80 -4.13
CA GLN A 129 1.08 -1.44 -3.94
C GLN A 129 -0.19 -1.43 -3.09
N LYS A 130 -1.10 -2.38 -3.33
CA LYS A 130 -2.33 -2.53 -2.56
C LYS A 130 -2.07 -2.96 -1.11
N ASP A 131 -1.13 -3.87 -0.89
CA ASP A 131 -0.77 -4.31 0.45
C ASP A 131 -0.10 -3.17 1.25
N SER A 132 0.79 -2.42 0.62
CA SER A 132 1.41 -1.23 1.20
C SER A 132 0.37 -0.16 1.54
N LEU A 133 -0.60 0.08 0.64
CA LEU A 133 -1.70 1.00 0.86
C LEU A 133 -2.57 0.55 2.05
N TYR A 134 -2.91 -0.74 2.11
CA TYR A 134 -3.68 -1.31 3.21
C TYR A 134 -2.95 -1.13 4.54
N ALA A 135 -1.67 -1.47 4.64
CA ALA A 135 -0.86 -1.31 5.84
C ALA A 135 -0.81 0.16 6.28
N LYS A 136 -0.50 1.08 5.35
CA LYS A 136 -0.43 2.53 5.60
C LYS A 136 -1.71 3.08 6.23
N TYR A 137 -2.88 2.69 5.72
CA TYR A 137 -4.15 3.22 6.22
C TYR A 137 -4.71 2.45 7.40
N LYS A 138 -4.33 1.20 7.59
CA LYS A 138 -4.67 0.43 8.79
C LYS A 138 -4.14 1.10 10.06
N ASP A 139 -2.90 1.60 10.01
CA ASP A 139 -2.30 2.34 11.12
C ASP A 139 -2.91 3.73 11.34
N LYS A 140 -3.58 4.26 10.32
CA LYS A 140 -4.28 5.56 10.39
C LYS A 140 -5.74 5.47 10.82
N ILE A 141 -6.26 4.28 11.16
CA ILE A 141 -7.64 4.14 11.65
C ILE A 141 -7.84 5.01 12.90
N GLY A 142 -8.90 5.81 12.92
CA GLY A 142 -9.19 6.75 13.99
C GLY A 142 -8.36 8.04 13.99
N HIS A 143 -7.52 8.28 12.98
CA HIS A 143 -6.80 9.55 12.78
C HIS A 143 -7.50 10.42 11.75
N ILE A 144 -7.37 11.75 11.93
CA ILE A 144 -7.85 12.71 10.94
C ILE A 144 -6.91 12.73 9.76
N ILE A 145 -7.49 12.70 8.57
CA ILE A 145 -6.82 12.99 7.32
C ILE A 145 -7.55 14.11 6.59
N ALA A 146 -6.78 14.89 5.83
CA ALA A 146 -7.31 15.88 4.90
C ALA A 146 -7.22 15.27 3.49
N ALA A 147 -8.28 15.38 2.71
CA ALA A 147 -8.32 14.88 1.35
C ALA A 147 -9.16 15.80 0.47
N GLU A 148 -8.78 15.88 -0.80
CA GLU A 148 -9.48 16.72 -1.79
C GLU A 148 -10.63 15.97 -2.44
N VAL A 149 -11.78 16.60 -2.58
CA VAL A 149 -12.94 16.05 -3.29
C VAL A 149 -12.64 15.95 -4.77
N TYR A 150 -12.50 14.73 -5.27
CA TYR A 150 -12.28 14.46 -6.68
C TYR A 150 -13.60 14.33 -7.44
N GLN A 151 -14.54 13.54 -6.92
CA GLN A 151 -15.84 13.32 -7.54
C GLN A 151 -16.94 13.06 -6.51
N VAL A 152 -18.13 13.65 -6.77
CA VAL A 152 -19.29 13.49 -5.92
C VAL A 152 -20.30 12.58 -6.63
N TRP A 153 -20.58 11.39 -6.03
CA TRP A 153 -21.57 10.46 -6.51
C TRP A 153 -22.82 10.46 -5.61
N LYS A 154 -23.89 9.84 -6.07
CA LYS A 154 -25.16 9.78 -5.31
C LYS A 154 -25.05 9.06 -3.97
N LYS A 155 -24.20 8.03 -3.89
CA LYS A 155 -24.07 7.15 -2.71
C LYS A 155 -22.82 7.45 -1.87
N GLU A 156 -21.80 8.01 -2.46
CA GLU A 156 -20.49 8.23 -1.84
C GLU A 156 -19.74 9.37 -2.53
N ILE A 157 -18.73 9.87 -1.88
CA ILE A 157 -17.82 10.86 -2.42
C ILE A 157 -16.44 10.24 -2.53
N LEU A 158 -15.83 10.38 -3.68
CA LEU A 158 -14.44 10.00 -3.91
C LEU A 158 -13.55 11.19 -3.58
N LEU A 159 -12.62 10.96 -2.66
CA LEU A 159 -11.58 11.92 -2.30
C LEU A 159 -10.22 11.36 -2.67
N LEU A 160 -9.27 12.26 -2.88
CA LEU A 160 -7.86 11.93 -3.08
C LEU A 160 -7.03 12.52 -1.95
N ASP A 161 -6.09 11.75 -1.43
CA ASP A 161 -5.07 12.29 -0.55
C ASP A 161 -3.94 12.97 -1.34
N ASP A 162 -2.93 13.49 -0.63
CA ASP A 162 -1.77 14.17 -1.24
C ASP A 162 -0.93 13.24 -2.14
N ASP A 163 -1.00 11.93 -1.92
CA ASP A 163 -0.31 10.91 -2.72
C ASP A 163 -1.17 10.41 -3.90
N GLY A 164 -2.40 10.89 -4.04
CA GLY A 164 -3.34 10.48 -5.09
C GLY A 164 -4.09 9.19 -4.80
N ASN A 165 -4.07 8.70 -3.54
CA ASN A 165 -4.82 7.51 -3.16
C ASN A 165 -6.32 7.81 -3.04
N GLU A 166 -7.12 6.84 -3.48
CA GLU A 166 -8.57 6.95 -3.45
C GLU A 166 -9.14 6.64 -2.07
N LEU A 167 -9.93 7.58 -1.55
CA LEU A 167 -10.61 7.51 -0.27
C LEU A 167 -12.11 7.69 -0.47
N LEU A 168 -12.92 6.89 0.21
CA LEU A 168 -14.37 6.91 0.03
C LEU A 168 -15.06 7.46 1.26
N LEU A 169 -15.96 8.43 1.06
CA LEU A 169 -16.84 8.95 2.10
C LEU A 169 -18.29 8.58 1.76
N PRO A 170 -18.82 7.46 2.30
CA PRO A 170 -20.18 7.02 2.08
C PRO A 170 -21.21 8.05 2.56
N LYS A 171 -22.37 8.10 1.95
CA LYS A 171 -23.43 9.04 2.31
C LYS A 171 -23.90 8.91 3.77
N SER A 172 -23.88 7.70 4.33
CA SER A 172 -24.18 7.43 5.74
C SER A 172 -23.19 8.08 6.70
N GLU A 173 -21.96 8.31 6.23
CA GLU A 173 -20.87 8.87 7.01
C GLU A 173 -20.63 10.36 6.74
N GLN A 174 -21.50 10.98 5.96
CA GLN A 174 -21.51 12.42 5.70
C GLN A 174 -22.40 13.13 6.70
N ILE A 175 -21.99 14.33 7.13
CA ILE A 175 -22.86 15.20 7.93
C ILE A 175 -23.98 15.73 7.00
N PRO A 176 -25.25 15.62 7.38
CA PRO A 176 -26.37 16.00 6.50
C PRO A 176 -26.34 17.45 5.99
N THR A 177 -25.71 18.33 6.75
CA THR A 177 -25.54 19.77 6.44
C THR A 177 -24.33 20.09 5.60
N ASP A 178 -23.43 19.12 5.35
CA ASP A 178 -22.24 19.32 4.56
C ASP A 178 -22.57 19.38 3.06
N PHE A 179 -21.93 20.34 2.38
CA PHE A 179 -21.93 20.44 0.93
C PHE A 179 -20.52 20.24 0.43
N TYR A 180 -20.37 19.35 -0.54
CA TYR A 180 -19.08 18.98 -1.08
C TYR A 180 -18.98 19.43 -2.54
N ARG A 181 -17.90 20.12 -2.87
CA ARG A 181 -17.58 20.55 -4.24
C ARG A 181 -16.24 19.99 -4.67
N LYS A 182 -16.13 19.67 -5.94
CA LYS A 182 -14.86 19.22 -6.52
C LYS A 182 -13.77 20.24 -6.24
N GLY A 183 -12.58 19.79 -5.79
CA GLY A 183 -11.45 20.62 -5.43
C GLY A 183 -11.48 21.17 -3.98
N GLU A 184 -12.54 20.88 -3.21
CA GLU A 184 -12.61 21.27 -1.80
C GLU A 184 -11.88 20.25 -0.93
N THR A 185 -11.05 20.72 0.00
CA THR A 185 -10.40 19.85 0.98
C THR A 185 -11.35 19.56 2.14
N VAL A 186 -11.50 18.28 2.45
CA VAL A 186 -12.36 17.77 3.52
C VAL A 186 -11.53 17.05 4.55
N ARG A 187 -11.75 17.36 5.83
CA ARG A 187 -11.18 16.62 6.96
C ARG A 187 -12.15 15.53 7.40
N ALA A 188 -11.66 14.31 7.48
CA ALA A 188 -12.43 13.18 7.97
C ALA A 188 -11.52 12.20 8.72
N ILE A 189 -12.08 11.29 9.48
CA ILE A 189 -11.30 10.20 10.07
C ILE A 189 -11.32 8.99 9.16
N VAL A 190 -10.25 8.21 9.22
CA VAL A 190 -10.25 6.85 8.68
C VAL A 190 -11.07 5.98 9.62
N GLN A 191 -12.27 5.59 9.19
CA GLN A 191 -13.16 4.76 10.00
C GLN A 191 -12.72 3.30 9.97
N ARG A 192 -12.48 2.80 8.75
CA ARG A 192 -12.04 1.43 8.53
C ARG A 192 -11.38 1.29 7.16
N VAL A 193 -10.61 0.22 7.02
CA VAL A 193 -10.03 -0.19 5.75
C VAL A 193 -10.54 -1.59 5.44
N ASP A 194 -11.38 -1.71 4.44
CA ASP A 194 -11.91 -2.98 3.99
C ASP A 194 -11.00 -3.53 2.89
N ASN A 195 -10.48 -4.75 3.06
CA ASN A 195 -9.72 -5.44 2.00
C ASN A 195 -10.56 -6.57 1.42
N TYR A 196 -11.25 -6.29 0.32
CA TYR A 196 -12.05 -7.28 -0.37
C TYR A 196 -11.39 -7.65 -1.70
N ASN A 197 -11.11 -8.95 -1.90
CA ASN A 197 -10.43 -9.46 -3.10
C ASN A 197 -9.10 -8.73 -3.41
N ASN A 198 -8.29 -8.53 -2.38
CA ASN A 198 -7.01 -7.80 -2.48
C ASN A 198 -7.16 -6.39 -3.08
N ASN A 199 -8.29 -5.73 -2.81
CA ASN A 199 -8.55 -4.35 -3.22
C ASN A 199 -8.94 -3.52 -1.99
N PRO A 200 -7.98 -2.84 -1.35
CA PRO A 200 -8.23 -2.05 -0.14
C PRO A 200 -9.13 -0.87 -0.46
N LYS A 201 -10.23 -0.75 0.30
CA LYS A 201 -11.11 0.41 0.28
C LYS A 201 -11.00 1.14 1.60
N ILE A 202 -10.57 2.38 1.54
CA ILE A 202 -10.40 3.23 2.71
C ILE A 202 -11.68 4.02 2.89
N LEU A 203 -12.39 3.73 3.99
CA LEU A 203 -13.65 4.36 4.31
C LEU A 203 -13.45 5.46 5.34
N LEU A 204 -13.90 6.64 5.00
CA LEU A 204 -13.85 7.82 5.83
C LEU A 204 -15.18 8.07 6.53
N SER A 205 -15.14 8.73 7.68
CA SER A 205 -16.33 9.19 8.40
C SER A 205 -16.17 10.64 8.88
N ARG A 206 -17.27 11.38 8.76
CA ARG A 206 -17.46 12.69 9.41
C ARG A 206 -18.53 12.66 10.49
N THR A 207 -19.24 11.55 10.62
CA THR A 207 -20.30 11.35 11.62
C THR A 207 -19.79 10.75 12.91
N ASP A 208 -18.70 10.01 12.88
CA ASP A 208 -18.14 9.32 14.04
C ASP A 208 -17.74 10.31 15.15
N LYS A 209 -17.97 9.90 16.39
CA LYS A 209 -17.58 10.64 17.59
C LYS A 209 -16.07 10.86 17.70
N VAL A 210 -15.27 9.92 17.17
CA VAL A 210 -13.81 10.01 17.17
C VAL A 210 -13.33 11.24 16.39
N LEU A 211 -14.03 11.66 15.33
CA LEU A 211 -13.68 12.90 14.63
C LEU A 211 -13.71 14.09 15.59
N LEU A 212 -14.75 14.19 16.40
CA LEU A 212 -14.87 15.28 17.37
C LEU A 212 -13.77 15.19 18.44
N GLN A 213 -13.46 14.01 18.94
CA GLN A 213 -12.37 13.80 19.87
C GLN A 213 -11.03 14.30 19.30
N ARG A 214 -10.71 13.89 18.07
CA ARG A 214 -9.47 14.31 17.41
C ARG A 214 -9.41 15.80 17.13
N LEU A 215 -10.53 16.44 16.81
CA LEU A 215 -10.60 17.89 16.65
C LEU A 215 -10.31 18.60 17.97
N PHE A 216 -10.80 18.09 19.11
CA PHE A 216 -10.44 18.63 20.42
C PHE A 216 -8.95 18.45 20.73
N GLU A 217 -8.37 17.31 20.45
CA GLU A 217 -6.95 17.06 20.63
C GLU A 217 -6.08 18.03 19.81
N LEU A 218 -6.53 18.40 18.59
CA LEU A 218 -5.83 19.37 17.76
C LEU A 218 -5.95 20.83 18.24
N GLU A 219 -7.12 21.20 18.74
CA GLU A 219 -7.41 22.61 19.11
C GLU A 219 -7.09 22.92 20.58
N VAL A 220 -6.99 21.89 21.44
CA VAL A 220 -6.79 22.03 22.89
C VAL A 220 -5.50 21.32 23.31
N PRO A 221 -4.37 22.05 23.41
CA PRO A 221 -3.08 21.47 23.78
C PRO A 221 -3.11 20.69 25.07
N GLU A 222 -3.87 21.14 26.08
CA GLU A 222 -3.99 20.50 27.39
C GLU A 222 -4.58 19.08 27.31
N ILE A 223 -5.36 18.79 26.27
CA ILE A 223 -5.84 17.42 25.98
C ILE A 223 -4.72 16.59 25.37
N ASN A 224 -3.97 17.17 24.43
CA ASN A 224 -2.84 16.51 23.81
C ASN A 224 -1.73 16.19 24.82
N ASP A 225 -1.52 17.07 25.78
CA ASP A 225 -0.53 16.92 26.85
C ASP A 225 -1.02 15.97 27.99
N GLY A 226 -2.26 15.47 27.90
CA GLY A 226 -2.84 14.53 28.85
C GLY A 226 -3.30 15.18 30.18
N LEU A 227 -3.32 16.51 30.28
CA LEU A 227 -3.78 17.24 31.48
C LEU A 227 -5.32 17.22 31.60
N ILE A 228 -5.99 17.18 30.46
CA ILE A 228 -7.45 17.09 30.35
C ILE A 228 -7.80 15.83 29.57
N THR A 229 -8.79 15.10 30.06
CA THR A 229 -9.28 13.87 29.42
C THR A 229 -10.74 14.04 28.99
N ILE A 230 -11.05 13.58 27.79
CA ILE A 230 -12.42 13.46 27.30
C ILE A 230 -13.00 12.13 27.82
N LYS A 231 -13.99 12.20 28.71
CA LYS A 231 -14.63 11.02 29.32
C LYS A 231 -15.75 10.45 28.46
N ALA A 232 -16.54 11.31 27.85
CA ALA A 232 -17.65 10.89 27.02
C ALA A 232 -18.00 11.90 25.95
N ILE A 233 -18.45 11.39 24.80
CA ILE A 233 -18.97 12.20 23.68
C ILE A 233 -20.34 11.65 23.28
N ALA A 234 -21.33 12.52 23.31
CA ALA A 234 -22.66 12.27 22.72
C ALA A 234 -22.86 13.24 21.56
N ARG A 235 -23.11 12.74 20.34
CA ARG A 235 -23.16 13.55 19.14
C ARG A 235 -24.33 13.15 18.24
N ILE A 236 -25.04 14.15 17.74
CA ILE A 236 -25.98 14.06 16.62
C ILE A 236 -25.34 14.84 15.48
N PRO A 237 -24.79 14.19 14.44
CA PRO A 237 -24.04 14.84 13.37
C PRO A 237 -24.85 15.94 12.68
N GLY A 238 -24.27 17.13 12.56
CA GLY A 238 -24.91 18.28 11.94
C GLY A 238 -25.86 19.09 12.84
N GLU A 239 -26.19 18.58 14.01
CA GLU A 239 -27.11 19.28 14.93
C GLU A 239 -26.41 19.74 16.20
N ARG A 240 -26.00 18.80 17.04
CA ARG A 240 -25.43 19.10 18.35
C ARG A 240 -24.47 18.02 18.83
N ALA A 241 -23.56 18.41 19.69
CA ALA A 241 -22.70 17.46 20.42
C ALA A 241 -22.48 17.94 21.85
N LYS A 242 -22.32 16.96 22.75
CA LYS A 242 -21.97 17.14 24.16
C LYS A 242 -20.68 16.39 24.45
N VAL A 243 -19.75 17.07 25.09
CA VAL A 243 -18.44 16.51 25.45
C VAL A 243 -18.23 16.67 26.95
N ALA A 244 -18.06 15.57 27.65
CA ALA A 244 -17.72 15.56 29.08
C ALA A 244 -16.19 15.49 29.20
N VAL A 245 -15.63 16.44 29.92
CA VAL A 245 -14.19 16.61 30.13
C VAL A 245 -13.84 16.60 31.62
N GLU A 246 -12.66 16.09 31.95
CA GLU A 246 -12.14 16.06 33.31
C GLU A 246 -10.67 16.46 33.29
N SER A 247 -10.27 17.23 34.31
CA SER A 247 -8.85 17.56 34.52
C SER A 247 -8.28 16.76 35.65
N TYR A 248 -7.03 16.34 35.52
CA TYR A 248 -6.26 15.71 36.60
C TYR A 248 -5.59 16.74 37.52
N ASP A 249 -5.50 18.01 37.08
CA ASP A 249 -4.97 19.12 37.88
C ASP A 249 -6.14 20.03 38.32
N ASP A 250 -6.35 20.15 39.63
CA ASP A 250 -7.42 20.99 40.22
C ASP A 250 -7.27 22.49 39.90
N ARG A 251 -6.10 22.91 39.41
CA ARG A 251 -5.83 24.30 38.99
C ARG A 251 -6.29 24.59 37.57
N ILE A 252 -6.62 23.55 36.79
CA ILE A 252 -7.03 23.71 35.39
C ILE A 252 -8.55 23.51 35.31
N ASP A 253 -9.25 24.54 34.88
CA ASP A 253 -10.65 24.42 34.49
C ASP A 253 -10.76 23.70 33.13
N PRO A 254 -11.22 22.43 33.09
CA PRO A 254 -11.25 21.66 31.85
C PRO A 254 -12.24 22.22 30.84
N VAL A 255 -13.32 22.85 31.28
CA VAL A 255 -14.33 23.45 30.39
C VAL A 255 -13.81 24.74 29.80
N GLY A 256 -13.22 25.60 30.65
CA GLY A 256 -12.62 26.87 30.21
C GLY A 256 -11.48 26.66 29.22
N ALA A 257 -10.63 25.67 29.45
CA ALA A 257 -9.54 25.31 28.52
C ALA A 257 -10.06 24.83 27.14
N CYS A 258 -11.11 24.02 27.12
CA CYS A 258 -11.73 23.53 25.88
C CYS A 258 -12.44 24.66 25.10
N VAL A 259 -13.08 25.57 25.80
CA VAL A 259 -13.76 26.72 25.18
C VAL A 259 -12.73 27.76 24.65
N GLY A 260 -11.69 28.01 25.43
CA GLY A 260 -10.67 29.01 25.14
C GLY A 260 -11.15 30.45 25.36
N MET A 261 -10.23 31.41 25.27
CA MET A 261 -10.57 32.82 25.43
C MET A 261 -11.61 33.28 24.42
N LYS A 262 -12.75 33.79 24.89
CA LYS A 262 -13.88 34.23 24.05
C LYS A 262 -14.39 33.15 23.09
N GLY A 263 -14.18 31.87 23.40
CA GLY A 263 -14.59 30.77 22.57
C GLY A 263 -13.68 30.45 21.36
N SER A 264 -12.46 30.97 21.34
CA SER A 264 -11.57 30.87 20.17
C SER A 264 -11.33 29.42 19.72
N ARG A 265 -11.11 28.51 20.67
CA ARG A 265 -10.82 27.08 20.39
C ARG A 265 -12.07 26.34 19.92
N ILE A 266 -13.17 26.48 20.69
CA ILE A 266 -14.42 25.80 20.33
C ILE A 266 -15.00 26.30 19.00
N HIS A 267 -14.79 27.57 18.64
CA HIS A 267 -15.23 28.13 17.34
C HIS A 267 -14.52 27.47 16.15
N GLY A 268 -13.24 27.09 16.30
CA GLY A 268 -12.53 26.31 15.27
C GLY A 268 -13.22 24.99 14.99
N ILE A 269 -13.55 24.25 16.05
CA ILE A 269 -14.24 22.96 15.96
C ILE A 269 -15.66 23.11 15.41
N VAL A 270 -16.42 24.09 15.92
CA VAL A 270 -17.79 24.38 15.47
C VAL A 270 -17.83 24.69 13.98
N ARG A 271 -16.88 25.51 13.50
CA ARG A 271 -16.77 25.86 12.07
C ARG A 271 -16.44 24.66 11.20
N GLU A 272 -15.51 23.78 11.65
CA GLU A 272 -15.20 22.52 10.93
C GLU A 272 -16.43 21.62 10.81
N LEU A 273 -17.28 21.60 11.85
CA LEU A 273 -18.50 20.81 11.90
C LEU A 273 -19.75 21.53 11.36
N ARG A 274 -19.56 22.59 10.53
CA ARG A 274 -20.63 23.35 9.88
C ARG A 274 -21.67 23.88 10.87
N ASN A 275 -21.22 24.58 11.91
CA ASN A 275 -22.05 25.21 12.95
C ASN A 275 -22.88 24.25 13.82
N CYS A 276 -22.38 23.03 14.02
CA CYS A 276 -22.93 22.13 15.01
C CYS A 276 -22.88 22.77 16.41
N LEU A 277 -24.00 22.77 17.15
CA LEU A 277 -24.03 23.27 18.52
C LEU A 277 -23.19 22.39 19.42
N LEU A 278 -22.15 22.97 20.05
CA LEU A 278 -21.21 22.24 20.87
C LEU A 278 -21.28 22.68 22.32
N TYR A 279 -21.47 21.71 23.21
CA TYR A 279 -21.53 21.93 24.67
C TYR A 279 -20.42 21.14 25.34
N THR A 280 -19.61 21.81 26.15
CA THR A 280 -18.64 21.19 27.05
C THR A 280 -19.21 21.19 28.46
N SER A 281 -19.07 20.12 29.19
CA SER A 281 -19.49 20.01 30.59
C SER A 281 -18.44 19.25 31.39
N PRO A 282 -18.23 19.59 32.68
CA PRO A 282 -17.39 18.77 33.53
C PRO A 282 -18.00 17.38 33.65
N SER A 283 -17.14 16.35 33.71
CA SER A 283 -17.58 15.01 34.04
C SER A 283 -18.04 15.00 35.49
N PRO A 284 -19.23 14.44 35.80
CA PRO A 284 -19.58 14.24 37.21
C PRO A 284 -18.51 13.34 37.82
N ARG A 285 -17.90 13.78 38.91
CA ARG A 285 -17.05 12.92 39.77
C ARG A 285 -17.99 11.96 40.51
N ASP A 286 -17.70 10.67 40.44
CA ASP A 286 -18.35 9.66 41.26
C ASP A 286 -18.02 9.85 42.75
#